data_e25ff01b59edd72e01e51ee7f9930195
#
_entry.id   e25ff01b59edd72e01e51ee7f9930195
#
_cell.length_a   1.000
_cell.length_b   1.000
_cell.length_c   1.000
_cell.angle_alpha   90.00
_cell.angle_beta   90.00
_cell.angle_gamma   90.00
#
_symmetry.space_group_name_H-M   'P 1'
#
loop_
_entity.id
_entity.type
_entity.pdbx_description
1 polymer ?
#
loop_
_entity_poly.entity_id
_entity_poly.type
_entity_poly.pdbx_seq_one_letter_code
_entity_poly.pdbx_strand_id
1 'polypeptide(L)'
;MDNGISQGAKLALKGEIQGNIISLHIFTEADRESVLAKEKSFGPILSVLKAQDETHALFLANYTEYRLSSAVCTQDYERGWKFALGIEAGMTHINDTSVDDQTIAPFGGEKIQDWDALMTSR
;
A
#
# COMPACT_ATOMS: atom_id res chain seq x y z
N MET A 1 -13.16 -4.77 -10.53
CA MET A 1 -13.15 -6.09 -9.86
C MET A 1 -12.99 -7.23 -10.87
N ASP A 2 -13.80 -7.29 -11.90
CA ASP A 2 -13.75 -8.37 -12.90
C ASP A 2 -12.40 -8.48 -13.60
N ASN A 3 -11.74 -7.35 -13.87
CA ASN A 3 -10.40 -7.34 -14.44
C ASN A 3 -9.34 -8.03 -13.55
N GLY A 4 -9.44 -7.86 -12.23
CA GLY A 4 -8.51 -8.52 -11.31
C GLY A 4 -8.67 -10.04 -11.29
N ILE A 5 -9.91 -10.52 -11.32
CA ILE A 5 -10.22 -11.95 -11.38
C ILE A 5 -9.77 -12.54 -12.71
N SER A 6 -10.02 -11.85 -13.82
CA SER A 6 -9.57 -12.29 -15.16
C SER A 6 -8.05 -12.36 -15.31
N GLN A 7 -7.31 -11.60 -14.48
CA GLN A 7 -5.85 -11.60 -14.40
C GLN A 7 -5.30 -12.60 -13.36
N GLY A 8 -6.15 -13.49 -12.83
CA GLY A 8 -5.73 -14.60 -11.96
C GLY A 8 -5.79 -14.33 -10.46
N ALA A 9 -6.18 -13.12 -10.03
CA ALA A 9 -6.34 -12.85 -8.60
C ALA A 9 -7.53 -13.62 -8.02
N LYS A 10 -7.39 -14.10 -6.79
CA LYS A 10 -8.44 -14.80 -6.05
C LYS A 10 -9.20 -13.82 -5.15
N LEU A 11 -10.50 -13.80 -5.25
CA LEU A 11 -11.37 -13.03 -4.35
C LEU A 11 -11.49 -13.78 -3.01
N ALA A 12 -10.73 -13.36 -2.01
CA ALA A 12 -10.71 -13.98 -0.69
C ALA A 12 -11.85 -13.49 0.21
N LEU A 13 -12.23 -12.22 0.09
CA LEU A 13 -13.39 -11.64 0.74
C LEU A 13 -14.23 -10.90 -0.29
N LYS A 14 -15.49 -11.30 -0.43
CA LYS A 14 -16.48 -10.62 -1.26
C LYS A 14 -17.40 -9.81 -0.36
N GLY A 15 -17.24 -8.49 -0.39
CA GLY A 15 -18.16 -7.58 0.26
C GLY A 15 -19.49 -7.46 -0.47
N GLU A 16 -20.50 -6.92 0.19
CA GLU A 16 -21.79 -6.64 -0.40
C GLU A 16 -21.78 -5.31 -1.15
N ILE A 17 -22.59 -5.22 -2.19
CA ILE A 17 -22.85 -3.99 -2.92
C ILE A 17 -24.34 -3.69 -2.80
N GLN A 18 -24.67 -2.58 -2.13
CA GLN A 18 -26.04 -2.11 -1.93
C GLN A 18 -26.18 -0.68 -2.44
N GLY A 19 -26.67 -0.51 -3.67
CA GLY A 19 -26.72 0.80 -4.31
C GLY A 19 -25.33 1.41 -4.46
N ASN A 20 -25.09 2.54 -3.78
CA ASN A 20 -23.80 3.23 -3.80
C ASN A 20 -22.85 2.82 -2.65
N ILE A 21 -23.28 1.90 -1.79
CA ILE A 21 -22.47 1.40 -0.69
C ILE A 21 -21.74 0.13 -1.14
N ILE A 22 -20.44 0.14 -1.06
CA ILE A 22 -19.56 -0.98 -1.40
C ILE A 22 -18.81 -1.38 -0.15
N SER A 23 -18.97 -2.62 0.31
CA SER A 23 -18.20 -3.21 1.41
C SER A 23 -16.80 -3.63 0.96
N LEU A 24 -15.92 -3.89 1.93
CA LEU A 24 -14.54 -4.30 1.67
C LEU A 24 -14.45 -5.57 0.82
N HIS A 25 -13.61 -5.52 -0.20
CA HIS A 25 -13.22 -6.66 -1.02
C HIS A 25 -11.73 -6.93 -0.84
N ILE A 26 -11.36 -8.20 -0.65
CA ILE A 26 -9.95 -8.59 -0.51
C ILE A 26 -9.59 -9.57 -1.62
N PHE A 27 -8.58 -9.21 -2.38
CA PHE A 27 -8.00 -10.07 -3.42
C PHE A 27 -6.65 -10.61 -2.94
N THR A 28 -6.41 -11.89 -3.15
CA THR A 28 -5.15 -12.57 -2.88
C THR A 28 -4.57 -13.13 -4.16
N GLU A 29 -3.30 -13.52 -4.11
CA GLU A 29 -2.57 -14.04 -5.27
C GLU A 29 -2.61 -13.08 -6.48
N ALA A 30 -2.72 -11.78 -6.21
CA ALA A 30 -2.64 -10.77 -7.27
C ALA A 30 -1.23 -10.77 -7.87
N ASP A 31 -1.17 -10.80 -9.20
CA ASP A 31 0.09 -10.61 -9.90
C ASP A 31 0.52 -9.14 -9.81
N ARG A 32 1.82 -8.90 -9.67
CA ARG A 32 2.39 -7.54 -9.61
C ARG A 32 2.10 -6.70 -10.85
N GLU A 33 1.91 -7.37 -12.00
CA GLU A 33 1.58 -6.72 -13.28
C GLU A 33 0.09 -6.45 -13.44
N SER A 34 -0.74 -6.96 -12.52
CA SER A 34 -2.19 -6.78 -12.59
C SER A 34 -2.60 -5.33 -12.29
N VAL A 35 -3.77 -4.96 -12.79
CA VAL A 35 -4.44 -3.68 -12.48
C VAL A 35 -4.58 -3.47 -10.97
N LEU A 36 -4.83 -4.56 -10.21
CA LEU A 36 -4.99 -4.53 -8.75
C LEU A 36 -3.70 -4.14 -8.00
N ALA A 37 -2.53 -4.36 -8.60
CA ALA A 37 -1.25 -4.02 -8.01
C ALA A 37 -0.69 -2.68 -8.50
N LYS A 38 -1.03 -2.28 -9.73
CA LYS A 38 -0.45 -1.09 -10.38
C LYS A 38 -1.31 0.16 -10.27
N GLU A 39 -2.62 0.02 -10.30
CA GLU A 39 -3.50 1.18 -10.33
C GLU A 39 -3.94 1.62 -8.94
N LYS A 40 -4.01 2.93 -8.74
CA LYS A 40 -4.56 3.52 -7.53
C LYS A 40 -6.06 3.26 -7.46
N SER A 41 -6.48 2.44 -6.53
CA SER A 41 -7.88 2.09 -6.33
C SER A 41 -8.57 3.13 -5.43
N PHE A 42 -9.61 3.78 -5.95
CA PHE A 42 -10.49 4.66 -5.17
C PHE A 42 -11.72 3.87 -4.72
N GLY A 43 -11.54 2.96 -3.77
CA GLY A 43 -12.62 2.14 -3.24
C GLY A 43 -12.13 1.16 -2.18
N PRO A 44 -13.05 0.47 -1.50
CA PRO A 44 -12.73 -0.48 -0.44
C PRO A 44 -12.20 -1.80 -1.00
N ILE A 45 -11.06 -1.74 -1.67
CA ILE A 45 -10.40 -2.90 -2.29
C ILE A 45 -9.01 -3.02 -1.69
N LEU A 46 -8.67 -4.19 -1.19
CA LEU A 46 -7.35 -4.55 -0.71
C LEU A 46 -6.77 -5.67 -1.57
N SER A 47 -5.57 -5.46 -2.08
CA SER A 47 -4.81 -6.46 -2.85
C SER A 47 -3.66 -7.00 -2.00
N VAL A 48 -3.57 -8.31 -1.89
CA VAL A 48 -2.52 -9.00 -1.14
C VAL A 48 -1.63 -9.74 -2.13
N LEU A 49 -0.36 -9.36 -2.15
CA LEU A 49 0.69 -9.99 -2.93
C LEU A 49 1.55 -10.85 -2.00
N LYS A 50 1.93 -12.03 -2.45
CA LYS A 50 2.79 -12.93 -1.68
C LYS A 50 4.25 -12.69 -2.03
N ALA A 51 5.06 -12.36 -1.02
CA ALA A 51 6.51 -12.31 -1.15
C ALA A 51 7.15 -13.67 -0.82
N GLN A 52 8.27 -13.98 -1.44
CA GLN A 52 9.05 -15.20 -1.19
C GLN A 52 9.99 -15.04 0.00
N ASP A 53 10.57 -13.85 0.11
CA ASP A 53 11.50 -13.45 1.16
C ASP A 53 11.44 -11.93 1.38
N GLU A 54 12.28 -11.40 2.27
CA GLU A 54 12.33 -9.97 2.58
C GLU A 54 12.78 -9.11 1.40
N THR A 55 13.74 -9.58 0.63
CA THR A 55 14.25 -8.86 -0.54
C THR A 55 13.15 -8.71 -1.58
N HIS A 56 12.40 -9.79 -1.80
CA HIS A 56 11.26 -9.78 -2.69
C HIS A 56 10.11 -8.91 -2.14
N ALA A 57 9.88 -8.93 -0.82
CA ALA A 57 8.87 -8.07 -0.19
C ALA A 57 9.21 -6.59 -0.37
N LEU A 58 10.47 -6.20 -0.16
CA LEU A 58 10.93 -4.84 -0.37
C LEU A 58 10.84 -4.42 -1.84
N PHE A 59 11.21 -5.32 -2.74
CA PHE A 59 11.05 -5.09 -4.16
C PHE A 59 9.57 -4.83 -4.55
N LEU A 60 8.64 -5.64 -4.04
CA LEU A 60 7.21 -5.46 -4.28
C LEU A 60 6.69 -4.15 -3.67
N ALA A 61 7.13 -3.80 -2.47
CA ALA A 61 6.76 -2.54 -1.81
C ALA A 61 7.21 -1.32 -2.63
N ASN A 62 8.37 -1.41 -3.26
CA ASN A 62 8.93 -0.34 -4.08
C ASN A 62 8.52 -0.37 -5.56
N TYR A 63 7.73 -1.36 -5.97
CA TYR A 63 7.33 -1.54 -7.37
C TYR A 63 6.20 -0.60 -7.82
N THR A 64 5.57 0.11 -6.92
CA THR A 64 4.51 1.08 -7.23
C THR A 64 5.08 2.45 -7.61
N GLU A 65 4.31 3.20 -8.41
CA GLU A 65 4.58 4.61 -8.69
C GLU A 65 4.03 5.55 -7.60
N TYR A 66 3.16 5.05 -6.75
CA TYR A 66 2.51 5.78 -5.66
C TYR A 66 3.24 5.49 -4.36
N ARG A 67 3.79 6.54 -3.70
CA ARG A 67 4.71 6.41 -2.56
C ARG A 67 4.44 7.47 -1.50
N LEU A 68 3.21 7.55 -1.05
CA LEU A 68 2.82 8.50 -0.01
C LEU A 68 3.20 7.97 1.37
N SER A 69 2.60 6.87 1.75
CA SER A 69 2.83 6.26 3.06
C SER A 69 2.88 4.75 2.99
N SER A 70 3.50 4.15 3.98
CA SER A 70 3.61 2.71 4.13
C SER A 70 3.57 2.29 5.60
N ALA A 71 3.42 1.00 5.85
CA ALA A 71 3.53 0.43 7.18
C ALA A 71 4.25 -0.92 7.15
N VAL A 72 5.03 -1.18 8.19
CA VAL A 72 5.72 -2.46 8.40
C VAL A 72 5.24 -3.07 9.71
N CYS A 73 4.69 -4.28 9.68
CA CYS A 73 4.26 -5.01 10.85
C CYS A 73 5.24 -6.15 11.15
N THR A 74 5.86 -6.14 12.32
CA THR A 74 6.85 -7.16 12.73
C THR A 74 6.99 -7.22 14.24
N GLN A 75 7.38 -8.39 14.77
CA GLN A 75 7.76 -8.55 16.16
C GLN A 75 9.22 -8.18 16.43
N ASP A 76 10.06 -8.19 15.39
CA ASP A 76 11.46 -7.79 15.45
C ASP A 76 11.61 -6.33 15.02
N TYR A 77 11.77 -5.44 15.99
CA TYR A 77 11.82 -4.01 15.75
C TYR A 77 13.04 -3.57 14.94
N GLU A 78 14.22 -4.17 15.17
CA GLU A 78 15.43 -3.83 14.41
C GLU A 78 15.30 -4.23 12.93
N ARG A 79 14.70 -5.40 12.69
CA ARG A 79 14.38 -5.88 11.36
C ARG A 79 13.35 -4.97 10.67
N GLY A 80 12.31 -4.59 11.43
CA GLY A 80 11.29 -3.64 10.96
C GLY A 80 11.88 -2.31 10.56
N TRP A 81 12.79 -1.78 11.36
CA TRP A 81 13.47 -0.52 11.09
C TRP A 81 14.33 -0.59 9.81
N LYS A 82 15.12 -1.64 9.65
CA LYS A 82 15.91 -1.85 8.42
C LYS A 82 15.04 -1.95 7.18
N PHE A 83 13.92 -2.66 7.28
CA PHE A 83 12.97 -2.81 6.18
C PHE A 83 12.31 -1.47 5.85
N ALA A 84 11.87 -0.72 6.87
CA ALA A 84 11.25 0.59 6.72
C ALA A 84 12.17 1.60 6.01
N LEU A 85 13.47 1.62 6.35
CA LEU A 85 14.45 2.47 5.68
C LEU A 85 14.70 2.11 4.20
N GLY A 86 14.36 0.89 3.80
CA GLY A 86 14.45 0.45 2.41
C GLY A 86 13.20 0.74 1.58
N ILE A 87 12.08 1.10 2.21
CA ILE A 87 10.86 1.48 1.50
C ILE A 87 10.99 2.91 0.99
N GLU A 88 10.76 3.08 -0.30
CA GLU A 88 10.75 4.38 -0.97
C GLU A 88 9.35 5.01 -0.85
N ALA A 89 9.00 5.48 0.33
CA ALA A 89 7.76 6.19 0.61
C ALA A 89 8.04 7.44 1.44
N GLY A 90 7.19 8.44 1.34
CA GLY A 90 7.35 9.70 2.07
C GLY A 90 7.30 9.52 3.58
N MET A 91 6.56 8.51 4.05
CA MET A 91 6.56 8.09 5.46
C MET A 91 6.36 6.58 5.58
N THR A 92 6.94 5.99 6.63
CA THR A 92 6.78 4.57 6.94
C THR A 92 6.53 4.40 8.43
N HIS A 93 5.45 3.74 8.77
CA HIS A 93 5.07 3.42 10.14
C HIS A 93 5.52 2.01 10.51
N ILE A 94 5.92 1.80 11.76
CA ILE A 94 6.29 0.46 12.25
C ILE A 94 5.30 0.03 13.31
N ASN A 95 4.59 -1.08 13.07
CA ASN A 95 3.54 -1.63 13.91
C ASN A 95 2.37 -0.67 14.17
N ASP A 96 2.12 0.20 13.21
CA ASP A 96 1.03 1.17 13.24
C ASP A 96 0.30 1.21 11.89
N THR A 97 -0.75 2.02 11.79
CA THR A 97 -1.50 2.18 10.54
C THR A 97 -0.70 3.02 9.55
N SER A 98 -0.91 2.80 8.25
CA SER A 98 -0.25 3.57 7.19
C SER A 98 -0.81 5.00 6.99
N VAL A 99 -1.80 5.40 7.78
CA VAL A 99 -2.53 6.67 7.66
C VAL A 99 -2.66 7.40 9.00
N ASP A 100 -1.62 7.38 9.82
CA ASP A 100 -1.55 8.16 11.06
C ASP A 100 -0.71 9.41 10.83
N ASP A 101 -1.37 10.48 10.37
CA ASP A 101 -0.73 11.75 10.07
C ASP A 101 -0.66 12.62 11.32
N GLN A 102 0.55 12.92 11.75
CA GLN A 102 0.76 13.81 12.87
C GLN A 102 1.03 15.22 12.37
N THR A 103 0.36 16.22 12.97
CA THR A 103 0.45 17.63 12.57
C THR A 103 1.85 18.24 12.66
N ILE A 104 2.75 17.59 13.37
CA ILE A 104 4.15 18.01 13.56
C ILE A 104 5.12 17.29 12.61
N ALA A 105 4.68 16.22 11.95
CA ALA A 105 5.50 15.46 11.01
C ALA A 105 5.38 16.02 9.60
N PRO A 106 6.47 16.06 8.83
CA PRO A 106 6.38 16.42 7.42
C PRO A 106 5.48 15.41 6.69
N PHE A 107 4.49 15.92 5.96
CA PHE A 107 3.63 15.12 5.12
C PHE A 107 4.00 15.36 3.67
N GLY A 108 4.31 14.31 2.94
CA GLY A 108 4.65 14.40 1.53
C GLY A 108 4.98 13.02 0.97
N GLY A 109 4.82 12.86 -0.33
CA GLY A 109 5.10 11.63 -1.03
C GLY A 109 6.37 11.71 -1.87
N GLU A 110 6.82 10.58 -2.35
CA GLU A 110 7.85 10.45 -3.36
C GLU A 110 7.24 10.10 -4.74
N LYS A 111 7.96 10.40 -5.81
CA LYS A 111 7.56 10.16 -7.21
C LYS A 111 6.30 10.94 -7.64
N ILE A 112 5.22 10.23 -8.00
CA ILE A 112 4.00 10.84 -8.57
C ILE A 112 3.06 11.38 -7.49
N GLN A 113 3.33 11.13 -6.22
CA GLN A 113 2.51 11.62 -5.12
C GLN A 113 2.81 13.10 -4.83
N ASP A 114 1.76 13.81 -4.46
CA ASP A 114 1.73 15.26 -4.29
C ASP A 114 2.94 15.83 -3.56
N TRP A 115 3.72 16.57 -4.32
CA TRP A 115 4.83 17.39 -3.83
C TRP A 115 4.36 18.63 -3.08
N ASP A 116 3.06 18.94 -3.16
CA ASP A 116 2.52 20.22 -2.73
C ASP A 116 2.23 20.30 -1.24
N ALA A 117 2.40 19.24 -0.50
CA ALA A 117 1.74 19.23 0.78
C ALA A 117 2.41 20.04 1.85
N LEU A 118 3.67 20.38 1.89
CA LEU A 118 4.17 21.11 3.07
C LEU A 118 5.58 21.68 2.97
N MET A 119 5.95 22.14 1.80
CA MET A 119 7.15 22.96 1.69
C MET A 119 6.91 24.44 2.02
N THR A 120 5.81 24.79 2.67
CA THR A 120 5.44 26.17 2.96
C THR A 120 5.52 26.57 4.41
N SER A 121 6.20 25.86 5.26
CA SER A 121 6.60 26.39 6.56
C SER A 121 8.07 26.78 6.55
N ARG A 122 8.35 27.94 6.01
CA ARG A 122 9.54 28.71 6.39
C ARG A 122 9.21 29.66 7.50
#